data_15d7fd779d1902811ed2c454f47fabee
#
_entry.id   15d7fd779d1902811ed2c454f47fabee
#
_cell.length_a   1.000
_cell.length_b   1.000
_cell.length_c   1.000
_cell.angle_alpha   90.00
_cell.angle_beta   90.00
_cell.angle_gamma   90.00
#
_symmetry.space_group_name_H-M   'P 1'
#
loop_
_entity.id
_entity.type
_entity.pdbx_description
1 polymer ?
#
loop_
_entity_poly.entity_id
_entity_poly.type
_entity_poly.pdbx_seq_one_letter_code
_entity_poly.pdbx_strand_id
1 'polypeptide(L)'
;MKYLFFDIECASVHNGSKMCSFGYVLTDENLKIIESKDIMINPRSEWDFYALKHILAHSKEYYESFPGFEKQYKKIKKLFFESDIAFGHGVTNDVRFLNDDCKRYKLPFIDFVFYDCADIYKEFENDKQIKSLAKVSKEIGGHAQGEKHESKEDALLVYEYTKEICEQMNTSLGELLQLVGKCRGENNKGRCTYRSMGAKETKPNKNNGKLYEYFIKYVKPNCKVEDKFLDGKKVSISIGYEKKHFKQMLLIIQLIANYGGKYEVNAKEADIFVKLNNVRSNGFVDYCDREYEVDCLIEQGKNVEKMDLYEFLSLIGFDEDEMENNYHNVCKTMVKLIKKDEKIKIK
;
A
#
# COMPACT_ATOMS: atom_id res chain seq x y z
N MET A 1 15.96 14.32 27.33
CA MET A 1 15.24 14.09 26.06
C MET A 1 14.18 13.01 26.26
N LYS A 2 13.11 13.05 25.47
CA LYS A 2 12.10 11.97 25.43
C LYS A 2 11.96 11.47 24.00
N TYR A 3 11.74 10.19 23.84
CA TYR A 3 11.59 9.53 22.55
C TYR A 3 10.21 8.87 22.47
N LEU A 4 9.56 8.99 21.32
CA LEU A 4 8.25 8.41 21.04
C LEU A 4 8.37 7.35 19.94
N PHE A 5 8.25 6.09 20.30
CA PHE A 5 8.09 4.99 19.34
C PHE A 5 6.61 4.81 19.08
N PHE A 6 6.19 4.75 17.81
CA PHE A 6 4.77 4.66 17.49
C PHE A 6 4.51 3.84 16.24
N ASP A 7 3.29 3.33 16.16
CA ASP A 7 2.74 2.62 15.01
C ASP A 7 1.25 2.96 14.88
N ILE A 8 0.72 2.90 13.66
CA ILE A 8 -0.67 3.28 13.36
C ILE A 8 -1.35 2.20 12.52
N GLU A 9 -2.48 1.69 13.02
CA GLU A 9 -3.34 0.83 12.23
C GLU A 9 -4.51 1.59 11.63
N CYS A 10 -4.90 1.18 10.41
CA CYS A 10 -5.98 1.81 9.66
C CYS A 10 -7.10 0.82 9.35
N ALA A 11 -8.34 1.27 9.54
CA ALA A 11 -9.53 0.56 9.11
C ALA A 11 -9.63 0.46 7.58
N SER A 12 -9.12 1.48 6.88
CA SER A 12 -9.06 1.55 5.43
C SER A 12 -8.05 2.61 5.00
N VAL A 13 -7.44 2.39 3.83
CA VAL A 13 -6.57 3.37 3.16
C VAL A 13 -7.18 3.90 1.86
N HIS A 14 -8.42 3.51 1.54
CA HIS A 14 -9.15 3.96 0.35
C HIS A 14 -9.62 5.41 0.52
N ASN A 15 -9.42 6.24 -0.50
CA ASN A 15 -9.80 7.67 -0.47
C ASN A 15 -9.25 8.42 0.75
N GLY A 16 -7.97 8.18 1.08
CA GLY A 16 -7.29 8.65 2.28
C GLY A 16 -7.41 7.65 3.43
N SER A 17 -6.43 7.63 4.30
CA SER A 17 -6.34 6.68 5.40
C SER A 17 -7.34 7.01 6.53
N LYS A 18 -7.76 6.01 7.28
CA LYS A 18 -8.68 6.13 8.42
C LYS A 18 -8.11 5.34 9.58
N MET A 19 -7.52 6.04 10.53
CA MET A 19 -6.89 5.43 11.68
C MET A 19 -7.91 4.73 12.58
N CYS A 20 -7.60 3.52 13.04
CA CYS A 20 -8.38 2.82 14.06
C CYS A 20 -7.60 2.57 15.35
N SER A 21 -6.27 2.66 15.34
CA SER A 21 -5.45 2.69 16.54
C SER A 21 -4.17 3.48 16.35
N PHE A 22 -3.62 3.96 17.48
CA PHE A 22 -2.32 4.60 17.61
C PHE A 22 -1.62 4.00 18.81
N GLY A 23 -0.69 3.09 18.56
CA GLY A 23 0.14 2.48 19.58
C GLY A 23 1.41 3.27 19.82
N TYR A 24 1.87 3.32 21.08
CA TYR A 24 3.09 4.03 21.38
C TYR A 24 3.83 3.50 22.61
N VAL A 25 5.13 3.74 22.59
CA VAL A 25 6.05 3.63 23.72
C VAL A 25 6.76 4.96 23.87
N LEU A 26 6.57 5.62 25.03
CA LEU A 26 7.27 6.85 25.38
C LEU A 26 8.41 6.50 26.33
N THR A 27 9.62 6.97 26.04
CA THR A 27 10.82 6.72 26.87
C THR A 27 11.50 8.01 27.27
N ASP A 28 12.40 7.91 28.28
CA ASP A 28 13.39 8.93 28.56
C ASP A 28 14.64 8.77 27.64
N GLU A 29 15.62 9.59 27.86
CA GLU A 29 16.89 9.61 27.09
C GLU A 29 17.73 8.34 27.25
N ASN A 30 17.52 7.57 28.30
CA ASN A 30 18.20 6.29 28.57
C ASN A 30 17.38 5.09 28.09
N LEU A 31 16.38 5.32 27.23
CA LEU A 31 15.45 4.29 26.74
C LEU A 31 14.66 3.58 27.85
N LYS A 32 14.50 4.19 29.03
CA LYS A 32 13.61 3.68 30.06
C LYS A 32 12.16 4.04 29.72
N ILE A 33 11.30 3.05 29.66
CA ILE A 33 9.87 3.25 29.34
C ILE A 33 9.20 4.09 30.42
N ILE A 34 8.57 5.19 30.00
CA ILE A 34 7.74 6.07 30.83
C ILE A 34 6.28 5.63 30.71
N GLU A 35 5.83 5.36 29.48
CA GLU A 35 4.46 4.94 29.20
C GLU A 35 4.43 4.08 27.92
N SER A 36 3.57 3.05 27.90
CA SER A 36 3.27 2.26 26.70
C SER A 36 1.78 1.95 26.67
N LYS A 37 1.08 2.40 25.62
CA LYS A 37 -0.39 2.27 25.49
C LYS A 37 -0.83 2.27 24.04
N ASP A 38 -2.06 1.80 23.84
CA ASP A 38 -2.86 2.05 22.65
C ASP A 38 -3.87 3.18 22.88
N ILE A 39 -4.07 3.98 21.84
CA ILE A 39 -5.19 4.91 21.72
C ILE A 39 -6.10 4.35 20.63
N MET A 40 -7.16 3.66 21.04
CA MET A 40 -8.17 3.14 20.12
C MET A 40 -9.04 4.27 19.57
N ILE A 41 -9.37 4.18 18.29
CA ILE A 41 -10.05 5.23 17.52
C ILE A 41 -11.20 4.60 16.73
N ASN A 42 -12.39 5.15 16.86
CA ASN A 42 -13.47 4.85 15.92
C ASN A 42 -13.17 5.57 14.60
N PRO A 43 -12.90 4.85 13.50
CA PRO A 43 -12.53 5.49 12.24
C PRO A 43 -13.72 6.22 11.58
N ARG A 44 -14.96 5.94 11.98
CA ARG A 44 -16.20 6.51 11.43
C ARG A 44 -16.19 6.49 9.90
N SER A 45 -15.88 5.35 9.35
CA SER A 45 -15.74 5.13 7.91
C SER A 45 -16.04 3.69 7.54
N GLU A 46 -16.05 3.42 6.26
CA GLU A 46 -16.06 2.06 5.73
C GLU A 46 -14.78 1.32 6.14
N TRP A 47 -14.92 0.03 6.39
CA TRP A 47 -13.85 -0.87 6.77
C TRP A 47 -13.36 -1.66 5.56
N ASP A 48 -12.06 -1.80 5.47
CA ASP A 48 -11.44 -2.75 4.55
C ASP A 48 -11.62 -4.16 5.12
N PHE A 49 -12.31 -5.01 4.36
CA PHE A 49 -12.58 -6.39 4.78
C PHE A 49 -11.31 -7.20 4.97
N TYR A 50 -10.30 -6.98 4.11
CA TYR A 50 -9.02 -7.64 4.23
C TYR A 50 -8.28 -7.21 5.49
N ALA A 51 -8.27 -5.91 5.79
CA ALA A 51 -7.67 -5.38 7.00
C ALA A 51 -8.31 -5.97 8.26
N LEU A 52 -9.65 -6.00 8.33
CA LEU A 52 -10.38 -6.60 9.46
C LEU A 52 -10.08 -8.09 9.64
N LYS A 53 -10.04 -8.84 8.55
CA LYS A 53 -9.87 -10.29 8.60
C LYS A 53 -8.43 -10.71 8.89
N HIS A 54 -7.45 -10.02 8.31
CA HIS A 54 -6.07 -10.50 8.22
C HIS A 54 -5.02 -9.60 8.89
N ILE A 55 -5.33 -8.33 9.14
CA ILE A 55 -4.35 -7.38 9.69
C ILE A 55 -4.73 -7.00 11.12
N LEU A 56 -5.93 -6.47 11.32
CA LEU A 56 -6.32 -5.89 12.60
C LEU A 56 -6.58 -6.96 13.68
N ALA A 57 -6.11 -6.69 14.90
CA ALA A 57 -6.24 -7.61 16.02
C ALA A 57 -7.67 -7.73 16.54
N HIS A 58 -8.44 -6.66 16.45
CA HIS A 58 -9.78 -6.60 17.04
C HIS A 58 -10.89 -6.52 15.99
N SER A 59 -12.13 -6.79 16.41
CA SER A 59 -13.30 -6.69 15.55
C SER A 59 -13.67 -5.24 15.25
N LYS A 60 -14.48 -5.03 14.22
CA LYS A 60 -15.04 -3.72 13.86
C LYS A 60 -15.76 -3.08 15.04
N GLU A 61 -16.63 -3.84 15.72
CA GLU A 61 -17.44 -3.39 16.85
C GLU A 61 -16.57 -2.91 18.01
N TYR A 62 -15.43 -3.58 18.22
CA TYR A 62 -14.47 -3.18 19.24
C TYR A 62 -13.95 -1.76 18.99
N TYR A 63 -13.42 -1.49 17.77
CA TYR A 63 -12.91 -0.15 17.44
C TYR A 63 -14.03 0.89 17.41
N GLU A 64 -15.22 0.56 16.92
CA GLU A 64 -16.37 1.47 16.88
C GLU A 64 -16.91 1.87 18.26
N SER A 65 -16.56 1.13 19.31
CA SER A 65 -16.90 1.46 20.69
C SER A 65 -16.11 2.65 21.27
N PHE A 66 -15.02 3.06 20.60
CA PHE A 66 -14.15 4.12 21.07
C PHE A 66 -14.52 5.49 20.46
N PRO A 67 -14.00 6.59 21.03
CA PRO A 67 -14.16 7.93 20.46
C PRO A 67 -13.46 8.04 19.09
N GLY A 68 -14.00 8.90 18.22
CA GLY A 68 -13.36 9.22 16.94
C GLY A 68 -12.05 10.01 17.10
N PHE A 69 -11.30 10.11 15.99
CA PHE A 69 -9.99 10.78 15.97
C PHE A 69 -10.04 12.21 16.53
N GLU A 70 -11.06 12.98 16.23
CA GLU A 70 -11.19 14.36 16.68
C GLU A 70 -11.17 14.51 18.21
N LYS A 71 -11.65 13.49 18.94
CA LYS A 71 -11.60 13.44 20.39
C LYS A 71 -10.25 12.96 20.94
N GLN A 72 -9.56 12.09 20.19
CA GLN A 72 -8.26 11.55 20.57
C GLN A 72 -7.09 12.47 20.13
N TYR A 73 -7.33 13.37 19.18
CA TYR A 73 -6.32 14.24 18.58
C TYR A 73 -5.45 15.00 19.59
N LYS A 74 -6.08 15.59 20.62
CA LYS A 74 -5.34 16.35 21.64
C LYS A 74 -4.34 15.47 22.39
N LYS A 75 -4.71 14.22 22.68
CA LYS A 75 -3.88 13.24 23.36
C LYS A 75 -2.69 12.83 22.47
N ILE A 76 -2.96 12.51 21.20
CA ILE A 76 -1.92 12.15 20.22
C ILE A 76 -0.97 13.35 20.01
N LYS A 77 -1.51 14.54 19.77
CA LYS A 77 -0.70 15.76 19.61
C LYS A 77 0.20 16.03 20.81
N LYS A 78 -0.29 15.81 22.03
CA LYS A 78 0.47 15.99 23.26
C LYS A 78 1.69 15.06 23.30
N LEU A 79 1.57 13.78 22.87
CA LEU A 79 2.68 12.84 22.81
C LEU A 79 3.81 13.33 21.92
N PHE A 80 3.48 13.80 20.71
CA PHE A 80 4.47 14.38 19.80
C PHE A 80 5.09 15.67 20.32
N PHE A 81 4.31 16.50 21.02
CA PHE A 81 4.80 17.75 21.61
C PHE A 81 5.72 17.52 22.81
N GLU A 82 5.47 16.48 23.60
CA GLU A 82 6.28 16.13 24.78
C GLU A 82 7.51 15.30 24.44
N SER A 83 7.61 14.80 23.22
CA SER A 83 8.78 14.05 22.72
C SER A 83 9.67 14.94 21.83
N ASP A 84 10.96 14.74 21.93
CA ASP A 84 11.94 15.46 21.10
C ASP A 84 12.04 14.82 19.70
N ILE A 85 11.89 13.48 19.62
CA ILE A 85 12.04 12.70 18.39
C ILE A 85 11.06 11.54 18.43
N ALA A 86 10.45 11.26 17.25
CA ALA A 86 9.58 10.11 17.05
C ALA A 86 10.28 9.02 16.21
N PHE A 87 9.84 7.77 16.38
CA PHE A 87 10.40 6.59 15.72
C PHE A 87 9.28 5.67 15.26
N GLY A 88 9.45 5.03 14.11
CA GLY A 88 8.54 4.00 13.59
C GLY A 88 9.24 3.11 12.56
N HIS A 89 8.61 2.02 12.17
CA HIS A 89 9.12 1.08 11.19
C HIS A 89 8.46 1.27 9.83
N GLY A 90 9.19 1.82 8.85
CA GLY A 90 8.58 2.25 7.59
C GLY A 90 7.62 3.42 7.81
N VAL A 91 7.97 4.29 8.72
CA VAL A 91 7.15 5.32 9.37
C VAL A 91 6.49 6.34 8.42
N THR A 92 6.86 6.37 7.15
CA THR A 92 6.24 7.27 6.17
C THR A 92 4.76 7.00 5.95
N ASN A 93 4.33 5.74 6.14
CA ASN A 93 2.90 5.39 6.08
C ASN A 93 2.15 5.96 7.28
N ASP A 94 2.71 5.82 8.48
CA ASP A 94 2.11 6.31 9.72
C ASP A 94 1.97 7.83 9.71
N VAL A 95 3.01 8.53 9.24
CA VAL A 95 2.97 9.99 9.02
C VAL A 95 1.85 10.37 8.05
N ARG A 96 1.69 9.63 6.95
CA ARG A 96 0.59 9.85 6.00
C ARG A 96 -0.76 9.60 6.65
N PHE A 97 -0.92 8.50 7.39
CA PHE A 97 -2.17 8.13 8.05
C PHE A 97 -2.61 9.22 9.04
N LEU A 98 -1.69 9.71 9.85
CA LEU A 98 -1.93 10.81 10.78
C LEU A 98 -2.35 12.10 10.06
N ASN A 99 -1.66 12.45 8.96
CA ASN A 99 -1.96 13.63 8.17
C ASN A 99 -3.31 13.53 7.46
N ASP A 100 -3.68 12.35 6.94
CA ASP A 100 -4.97 12.12 6.29
C ASP A 100 -6.13 12.36 7.27
N ASP A 101 -6.03 11.87 8.51
CA ASP A 101 -7.07 12.11 9.51
C ASP A 101 -7.06 13.55 10.01
N CYS A 102 -5.92 14.21 10.20
CA CYS A 102 -5.87 15.64 10.46
C CYS A 102 -6.61 16.43 9.38
N LYS A 103 -6.38 16.12 8.11
CA LYS A 103 -7.05 16.74 6.97
C LYS A 103 -8.55 16.44 6.94
N ARG A 104 -8.94 15.17 7.15
CA ARG A 104 -10.35 14.72 7.16
C ARG A 104 -11.18 15.46 8.18
N TYR A 105 -10.64 15.63 9.39
CA TYR A 105 -11.31 16.32 10.49
C TYR A 105 -11.03 17.83 10.56
N LYS A 106 -10.32 18.38 9.56
CA LYS A 106 -9.93 19.81 9.52
C LYS A 106 -9.20 20.27 10.78
N LEU A 107 -8.35 19.40 11.31
CA LEU A 107 -7.50 19.68 12.46
C LEU A 107 -6.11 20.14 12.00
N PRO A 108 -5.40 20.97 12.79
CA PRO A 108 -4.03 21.33 12.47
C PRO A 108 -3.13 20.09 12.33
N PHE A 109 -2.21 20.10 11.37
CA PHE A 109 -1.20 19.07 11.30
C PHE A 109 -0.30 19.09 12.53
N ILE A 110 0.27 17.94 12.86
CA ILE A 110 1.21 17.78 13.97
C ILE A 110 2.62 17.80 13.38
N ASP A 111 3.40 18.81 13.73
CA ASP A 111 4.77 18.94 13.27
C ASP A 111 5.70 18.18 14.23
N PHE A 112 6.58 17.33 13.69
CA PHE A 112 7.57 16.55 14.46
C PHE A 112 8.71 16.07 13.59
N VAL A 113 9.83 15.78 14.26
CA VAL A 113 11.00 15.09 13.70
C VAL A 113 10.88 13.60 13.97
N PHE A 114 11.24 12.78 13.00
CA PHE A 114 11.24 11.34 13.18
C PHE A 114 12.45 10.66 12.54
N TYR A 115 12.71 9.44 12.95
CA TYR A 115 13.64 8.52 12.30
C TYR A 115 12.93 7.24 11.89
N ASP A 116 13.28 6.73 10.70
CA ASP A 116 12.77 5.45 10.20
C ASP A 116 13.66 4.31 10.69
N CYS A 117 13.17 3.54 11.64
CA CYS A 117 13.92 2.46 12.25
C CYS A 117 14.14 1.27 11.30
N ALA A 118 13.31 1.10 10.27
CA ALA A 118 13.56 0.08 9.24
C ALA A 118 14.83 0.41 8.43
N ASP A 119 15.06 1.69 8.13
CA ASP A 119 16.28 2.12 7.47
C ASP A 119 17.49 2.14 8.43
N ILE A 120 17.29 2.45 9.72
CA ILE A 120 18.35 2.30 10.75
C ILE A 120 18.83 0.84 10.82
N TYR A 121 17.90 -0.11 10.93
CA TYR A 121 18.23 -1.53 10.97
C TYR A 121 18.94 -2.00 9.71
N LYS A 122 18.49 -1.54 8.54
CA LYS A 122 19.12 -1.83 7.26
C LYS A 122 20.58 -1.34 7.22
N GLU A 123 20.86 -0.15 7.73
CA GLU A 123 22.23 0.40 7.81
C GLU A 123 23.09 -0.38 8.79
N PHE A 124 22.53 -0.73 9.94
CA PHE A 124 23.21 -1.52 10.97
C PHE A 124 23.64 -2.90 10.45
N GLU A 125 22.73 -3.61 9.78
CA GLU A 125 22.99 -4.94 9.19
C GLU A 125 23.75 -4.86 7.85
N ASN A 126 24.01 -3.68 7.31
CA ASN A 126 24.56 -3.47 5.97
C ASN A 126 23.78 -4.26 4.90
N ASP A 127 22.44 -4.30 5.03
CA ASP A 127 21.57 -5.04 4.13
C ASP A 127 21.22 -4.21 2.89
N LYS A 128 20.92 -4.89 1.79
CA LYS A 128 20.47 -4.24 0.55
C LYS A 128 18.98 -3.89 0.55
N GLN A 129 18.21 -4.54 1.41
CA GLN A 129 16.75 -4.43 1.44
C GLN A 129 16.24 -4.12 2.84
N ILE A 130 15.16 -3.36 2.92
CA ILE A 130 14.40 -3.17 4.14
C ILE A 130 13.69 -4.49 4.47
N LYS A 131 13.77 -4.91 5.73
CA LYS A 131 13.08 -6.08 6.26
C LYS A 131 11.74 -5.66 6.87
N SER A 132 10.76 -6.56 6.88
CA SER A 132 9.52 -6.34 7.62
C SER A 132 9.78 -6.38 9.14
N LEU A 133 8.92 -5.73 9.93
CA LEU A 133 9.02 -5.73 11.39
C LEU A 133 9.07 -7.14 11.97
N ALA A 134 8.21 -8.04 11.51
CA ALA A 134 8.23 -9.46 11.92
C ALA A 134 9.57 -10.15 11.67
N LYS A 135 10.24 -9.82 10.56
CA LYS A 135 11.56 -10.40 10.24
C LYS A 135 12.65 -9.83 11.14
N VAL A 136 12.63 -8.51 11.34
CA VAL A 136 13.58 -7.85 12.27
C VAL A 136 13.44 -8.42 13.67
N SER A 137 12.22 -8.47 14.20
CA SER A 137 11.94 -9.02 15.54
C SER A 137 12.48 -10.44 15.70
N LYS A 138 12.27 -11.29 14.70
CA LYS A 138 12.80 -12.68 14.71
C LYS A 138 14.33 -12.73 14.73
N GLU A 139 14.99 -11.85 13.97
CA GLU A 139 16.47 -11.82 13.85
C GLU A 139 17.15 -11.34 15.13
N ILE A 140 16.55 -10.39 15.84
CA ILE A 140 17.08 -9.89 17.12
C ILE A 140 16.69 -10.76 18.32
N GLY A 141 15.95 -11.87 18.14
CA GLY A 141 15.47 -12.72 19.24
C GLY A 141 14.34 -12.09 20.06
N GLY A 142 13.67 -11.08 19.52
CA GLY A 142 12.51 -10.42 20.13
C GLY A 142 11.27 -11.32 20.17
N HIS A 143 10.22 -10.82 20.82
CA HIS A 143 8.92 -11.50 20.85
C HIS A 143 8.39 -11.65 19.42
N ALA A 144 7.80 -12.80 19.12
CA ALA A 144 7.19 -13.01 17.82
C ALA A 144 6.01 -12.03 17.66
N GLN A 145 6.00 -11.29 16.53
CA GLN A 145 4.82 -10.55 16.14
C GLN A 145 3.63 -11.53 16.04
N GLY A 146 2.49 -11.17 16.60
CA GLY A 146 1.28 -11.96 16.49
C GLY A 146 0.85 -12.13 15.02
N GLU A 147 -0.09 -13.06 14.75
CA GLU A 147 -0.67 -13.22 13.41
C GLU A 147 -1.41 -11.95 12.95
N LYS A 148 -1.84 -11.13 13.89
CA LYS A 148 -2.53 -9.86 13.67
C LYS A 148 -1.76 -8.72 14.32
N HIS A 149 -1.83 -7.55 13.70
CA HIS A 149 -1.11 -6.36 14.12
C HIS A 149 -1.86 -5.64 15.27
N GLU A 150 -1.14 -5.37 16.33
CA GLU A 150 -1.55 -4.46 17.41
C GLU A 150 -0.57 -3.30 17.47
N SER A 151 -1.03 -2.09 17.25
CA SER A 151 -0.16 -0.92 17.10
C SER A 151 0.77 -0.70 18.32
N LYS A 152 0.30 -1.00 19.54
CA LYS A 152 1.16 -0.94 20.73
C LYS A 152 2.28 -1.98 20.70
N GLU A 153 1.97 -3.21 20.33
CA GLU A 153 2.97 -4.29 20.25
C GLU A 153 3.97 -4.00 19.13
N ASP A 154 3.51 -3.49 17.98
CA ASP A 154 4.39 -3.10 16.89
C ASP A 154 5.30 -1.92 17.28
N ALA A 155 4.78 -0.91 17.98
CA ALA A 155 5.58 0.18 18.55
C ALA A 155 6.60 -0.32 19.60
N LEU A 156 6.23 -1.32 20.41
CA LEU A 156 7.12 -1.94 21.38
C LEU A 156 8.25 -2.71 20.69
N LEU A 157 7.94 -3.47 19.64
CA LEU A 157 8.98 -4.15 18.83
C LEU A 157 9.96 -3.15 18.20
N VAL A 158 9.48 -2.01 17.71
CA VAL A 158 10.34 -0.93 17.17
C VAL A 158 11.28 -0.40 18.26
N TYR A 159 10.77 -0.19 19.46
CA TYR A 159 11.57 0.23 20.60
C TYR A 159 12.63 -0.84 20.97
N GLU A 160 12.21 -2.12 21.08
CA GLU A 160 13.09 -3.22 21.49
C GLU A 160 14.28 -3.39 20.55
N TYR A 161 14.04 -3.47 19.24
CA TYR A 161 15.16 -3.64 18.33
C TYR A 161 16.03 -2.38 18.19
N THR A 162 15.46 -1.19 18.36
CA THR A 162 16.27 0.04 18.40
C THR A 162 17.20 0.07 19.61
N LYS A 163 16.70 -0.38 20.77
CA LYS A 163 17.48 -0.54 21.98
C LYS A 163 18.58 -1.58 21.80
N GLU A 164 18.25 -2.73 21.20
CA GLU A 164 19.21 -3.82 20.91
C GLU A 164 20.36 -3.33 20.01
N ILE A 165 20.04 -2.53 18.96
CA ILE A 165 21.08 -1.92 18.13
C ILE A 165 22.04 -1.04 18.97
N CYS A 166 21.50 -0.21 19.86
CA CYS A 166 22.30 0.60 20.74
C CYS A 166 23.20 -0.23 21.65
N GLU A 167 22.68 -1.33 22.22
CA GLU A 167 23.42 -2.25 23.07
C GLU A 167 24.53 -2.96 22.30
N GLN A 168 24.25 -3.50 21.13
CA GLN A 168 25.25 -4.17 20.26
C GLN A 168 26.36 -3.22 19.80
N MET A 169 26.02 -1.97 19.50
CA MET A 169 26.99 -0.96 19.12
C MET A 169 27.70 -0.33 20.33
N ASN A 170 27.29 -0.63 21.55
CA ASN A 170 27.76 0.01 22.78
C ASN A 170 27.70 1.54 22.72
N THR A 171 26.55 2.07 22.29
CA THR A 171 26.33 3.50 22.05
C THR A 171 24.99 3.94 22.63
N SER A 172 24.85 5.21 22.95
CA SER A 172 23.56 5.81 23.29
C SER A 172 22.71 6.03 22.03
N LEU A 173 21.38 6.11 22.18
CA LEU A 173 20.50 6.43 21.05
C LEU A 173 20.88 7.80 20.42
N GLY A 174 21.24 8.79 21.24
CA GLY A 174 21.67 10.11 20.74
C GLY A 174 22.90 10.03 19.84
N GLU A 175 23.89 9.20 20.18
CA GLU A 175 25.07 8.96 19.35
C GLU A 175 24.72 8.16 18.08
N LEU A 176 23.88 7.13 18.18
CA LEU A 176 23.38 6.38 17.03
C LEU A 176 22.74 7.33 16.00
N LEU A 177 21.90 8.27 16.45
CA LEU A 177 21.19 9.21 15.57
C LEU A 177 22.15 10.15 14.82
N GLN A 178 23.33 10.47 15.37
CA GLN A 178 24.34 11.23 14.66
C GLN A 178 24.95 10.43 13.49
N LEU A 179 25.09 9.11 13.66
CA LEU A 179 25.63 8.22 12.63
C LEU A 179 24.61 7.98 11.50
N VAL A 180 23.32 7.90 11.82
CA VAL A 180 22.24 7.55 10.88
C VAL A 180 21.41 8.76 10.44
N GLY A 181 22.00 9.94 10.34
CA GLY A 181 21.31 11.18 10.00
C GLY A 181 20.49 11.15 8.72
N LYS A 182 20.83 10.27 7.77
CA LYS A 182 20.07 10.04 6.53
C LYS A 182 18.73 9.32 6.74
N CYS A 183 18.53 8.66 7.89
CA CYS A 183 17.28 8.04 8.28
C CYS A 183 16.29 9.03 8.93
N ARG A 184 16.68 10.30 9.05
CA ARG A 184 15.91 11.37 9.65
C ARG A 184 14.91 11.97 8.65
N GLY A 185 13.69 12.15 9.09
CA GLY A 185 12.64 12.86 8.38
C GLY A 185 11.92 13.89 9.25
N GLU A 186 11.07 14.67 8.61
CA GLU A 186 10.21 15.65 9.28
C GLU A 186 8.79 15.59 8.72
N ASN A 187 7.79 15.69 9.60
CA ASN A 187 6.45 16.08 9.23
C ASN A 187 6.28 17.57 9.55
N ASN A 188 6.13 18.39 8.52
CA ASN A 188 5.99 19.83 8.68
C ASN A 188 4.77 20.32 7.88
N LYS A 189 3.78 20.87 8.57
CA LYS A 189 2.50 21.34 7.99
C LYS A 189 1.83 20.29 7.09
N GLY A 190 1.88 19.01 7.53
CA GLY A 190 1.33 17.88 6.80
C GLY A 190 2.15 17.42 5.60
N ARG A 191 3.37 17.94 5.44
CA ARG A 191 4.30 17.48 4.41
C ARG A 191 5.40 16.64 5.04
N CYS A 192 5.42 15.35 4.69
CA CYS A 192 6.53 14.46 5.02
C CYS A 192 7.71 14.72 4.07
N THR A 193 8.90 15.02 4.63
CA THR A 193 10.11 15.31 3.85
C THR A 193 11.06 14.12 3.73
N TYR A 194 10.71 13.01 4.36
CA TYR A 194 11.51 11.79 4.34
C TYR A 194 11.14 10.89 3.15
N ARG A 195 12.18 10.23 2.63
CA ARG A 195 12.01 9.18 1.64
C ARG A 195 12.86 7.98 2.07
N SER A 196 12.21 6.85 2.34
CA SER A 196 12.90 5.61 2.70
C SER A 196 13.95 5.22 1.66
N MET A 197 15.14 4.83 2.11
CA MET A 197 16.24 4.39 1.25
C MET A 197 15.96 3.06 0.55
N GLY A 198 14.98 2.30 1.01
CA GLY A 198 14.51 1.07 0.35
C GLY A 198 13.47 1.33 -0.74
N ALA A 199 12.90 2.53 -0.80
CA ALA A 199 12.01 2.91 -1.88
C ALA A 199 12.82 2.94 -3.18
N LYS A 200 12.77 1.83 -3.96
CA LYS A 200 13.23 1.89 -5.35
C LYS A 200 12.57 3.09 -6.00
N GLU A 201 13.35 3.94 -6.66
CA GLU A 201 12.79 4.87 -7.63
C GLU A 201 12.13 4.05 -8.74
N THR A 202 10.92 3.59 -8.52
CA THR A 202 10.04 3.32 -9.62
C THR A 202 9.67 4.70 -10.16
N LYS A 203 10.57 5.25 -10.99
CA LYS A 203 10.12 6.27 -11.94
C LYS A 203 8.99 5.57 -12.68
N PRO A 204 7.73 5.99 -12.51
CA PRO A 204 6.68 5.44 -13.34
C PRO A 204 7.20 5.67 -14.75
N ASN A 205 7.28 4.60 -15.55
CA ASN A 205 7.65 4.77 -16.94
C ASN A 205 6.51 5.58 -17.56
N LYS A 206 6.67 6.92 -17.57
CA LYS A 206 5.63 7.86 -18.02
C LYS A 206 5.13 7.54 -19.43
N ASN A 207 5.96 6.81 -20.19
CA ASN A 207 5.61 6.32 -21.51
C ASN A 207 4.64 5.13 -21.47
N ASN A 208 4.77 4.23 -20.48
CA ASN A 208 3.89 3.06 -20.38
C ASN A 208 2.46 3.45 -19.99
N GLY A 209 2.26 4.40 -19.09
CA GLY A 209 0.92 4.87 -18.70
C GLY A 209 0.15 5.48 -19.88
N LYS A 210 0.81 6.38 -20.65
CA LYS A 210 0.21 6.94 -21.86
C LYS A 210 -0.07 5.89 -22.93
N LEU A 211 0.86 4.95 -23.13
CA LEU A 211 0.69 3.85 -24.08
C LEU A 211 -0.53 3.00 -23.73
N TYR A 212 -0.72 2.75 -22.42
CA TYR A 212 -1.81 1.96 -21.91
C TYR A 212 -3.18 2.62 -22.10
N GLU A 213 -3.31 3.92 -21.72
CA GLU A 213 -4.51 4.72 -21.95
C GLU A 213 -4.90 4.79 -23.44
N TYR A 214 -3.88 4.95 -24.29
CA TYR A 214 -4.08 4.95 -25.73
C TYR A 214 -4.57 3.61 -26.25
N PHE A 215 -4.00 2.52 -25.73
CA PHE A 215 -4.38 1.19 -26.15
C PHE A 215 -5.84 0.90 -25.80
N ILE A 216 -6.23 1.15 -24.57
CA ILE A 216 -7.62 0.97 -24.10
C ILE A 216 -8.59 1.77 -24.97
N LYS A 217 -8.21 3.00 -25.32
CA LYS A 217 -9.08 3.90 -26.10
C LYS A 217 -9.28 3.49 -27.56
N TYR A 218 -8.24 2.94 -28.19
CA TYR A 218 -8.22 2.73 -29.64
C TYR A 218 -8.11 1.28 -30.09
N VAL A 219 -8.01 0.33 -29.15
CA VAL A 219 -7.98 -1.10 -29.49
C VAL A 219 -9.23 -1.49 -30.24
N LYS A 220 -9.04 -2.26 -31.32
CA LYS A 220 -10.12 -2.84 -32.13
C LYS A 220 -9.82 -4.32 -32.32
N PRO A 221 -10.85 -5.14 -32.55
CA PRO A 221 -10.63 -6.54 -32.93
C PRO A 221 -9.68 -6.63 -34.12
N ASN A 222 -8.67 -7.48 -34.00
CA ASN A 222 -7.67 -7.71 -35.05
C ASN A 222 -7.80 -9.09 -35.69
N CYS A 223 -8.69 -9.95 -35.18
CA CYS A 223 -9.09 -11.21 -35.76
C CYS A 223 -10.59 -11.41 -35.61
N LYS A 224 -11.18 -12.30 -36.43
CA LYS A 224 -12.57 -12.74 -36.28
C LYS A 224 -12.59 -13.95 -35.36
N VAL A 225 -13.33 -13.81 -34.28
CA VAL A 225 -13.65 -14.89 -33.33
C VAL A 225 -15.12 -15.23 -33.52
N GLU A 226 -15.46 -16.51 -33.65
CA GLU A 226 -16.85 -16.97 -33.87
C GLU A 226 -17.69 -16.80 -32.61
N ASP A 227 -17.15 -17.15 -31.46
CA ASP A 227 -17.80 -16.97 -30.16
C ASP A 227 -17.39 -15.67 -29.51
N LYS A 228 -18.30 -14.70 -29.49
CA LYS A 228 -18.13 -13.40 -28.84
C LYS A 228 -18.71 -13.39 -27.44
N PHE A 229 -18.28 -14.29 -26.56
CA PHE A 229 -18.83 -14.42 -25.22
C PHE A 229 -18.64 -13.18 -24.32
N LEU A 230 -17.76 -12.24 -24.69
CA LEU A 230 -17.57 -10.95 -24.03
C LEU A 230 -18.34 -9.80 -24.71
N ASP A 231 -19.23 -10.07 -25.67
CA ASP A 231 -19.90 -9.00 -26.43
C ASP A 231 -20.64 -8.04 -25.51
N GLY A 232 -20.28 -6.75 -25.60
CA GLY A 232 -20.78 -5.67 -24.76
C GLY A 232 -20.33 -5.69 -23.29
N LYS A 233 -19.57 -6.68 -22.85
CA LYS A 233 -19.09 -6.79 -21.46
C LYS A 233 -17.89 -5.91 -21.18
N LYS A 234 -17.85 -5.31 -19.98
CA LYS A 234 -16.70 -4.59 -19.45
C LYS A 234 -15.92 -5.50 -18.51
N VAL A 235 -14.64 -5.71 -18.79
CA VAL A 235 -13.75 -6.58 -18.02
C VAL A 235 -12.71 -5.75 -17.30
N SER A 236 -12.61 -5.90 -15.98
CA SER A 236 -11.53 -5.31 -15.17
C SER A 236 -10.66 -6.40 -14.56
N ILE A 237 -9.37 -6.13 -14.42
CA ILE A 237 -8.39 -7.08 -13.88
C ILE A 237 -7.74 -6.50 -12.62
N SER A 238 -7.34 -7.35 -11.69
CA SER A 238 -6.61 -6.97 -10.49
C SER A 238 -5.45 -6.03 -10.79
N ILE A 239 -5.41 -4.91 -10.07
CA ILE A 239 -4.37 -3.87 -10.24
C ILE A 239 -2.95 -4.40 -10.00
N GLY A 240 -2.80 -5.45 -9.20
CA GLY A 240 -1.52 -6.11 -8.96
C GLY A 240 -0.95 -6.75 -10.22
N TYR A 241 -1.81 -7.38 -11.02
CA TYR A 241 -1.40 -7.96 -12.31
C TYR A 241 -1.13 -6.87 -13.36
N GLU A 242 -2.05 -5.92 -13.48
CA GLU A 242 -1.93 -4.77 -14.41
C GLU A 242 -0.60 -4.04 -14.26
N LYS A 243 -0.17 -3.76 -13.03
CA LYS A 243 1.08 -3.03 -12.75
C LYS A 243 2.34 -3.84 -13.02
N LYS A 244 2.30 -5.16 -12.82
CA LYS A 244 3.48 -6.02 -12.92
C LYS A 244 3.69 -6.60 -14.32
N HIS A 245 2.61 -6.79 -15.08
CA HIS A 245 2.58 -7.56 -16.33
C HIS A 245 2.12 -6.71 -17.52
N PHE A 246 2.75 -5.54 -17.70
CA PHE A 246 2.36 -4.56 -18.73
C PHE A 246 2.24 -5.15 -20.14
N LYS A 247 3.20 -6.00 -20.56
CA LYS A 247 3.18 -6.61 -21.89
C LYS A 247 2.01 -7.58 -22.07
N GLN A 248 1.81 -8.46 -21.07
CA GLN A 248 0.70 -9.41 -21.05
C GLN A 248 -0.64 -8.67 -21.08
N MET A 249 -0.76 -7.60 -20.31
CA MET A 249 -1.99 -6.80 -20.28
C MET A 249 -2.36 -6.20 -21.64
N LEU A 250 -1.40 -5.74 -22.44
CA LEU A 250 -1.70 -5.26 -23.80
C LEU A 250 -2.28 -6.37 -24.68
N LEU A 251 -1.77 -7.59 -24.58
CA LEU A 251 -2.30 -8.74 -25.30
C LEU A 251 -3.67 -9.17 -24.80
N ILE A 252 -3.86 -9.21 -23.48
CA ILE A 252 -5.15 -9.52 -22.86
C ILE A 252 -6.21 -8.51 -23.30
N ILE A 253 -5.91 -7.22 -23.30
CA ILE A 253 -6.83 -6.17 -23.77
C ILE A 253 -7.17 -6.38 -25.25
N GLN A 254 -6.19 -6.78 -26.10
CA GLN A 254 -6.46 -7.11 -27.49
C GLN A 254 -7.39 -8.32 -27.62
N LEU A 255 -7.16 -9.38 -26.83
CA LEU A 255 -8.02 -10.56 -26.82
C LEU A 255 -9.44 -10.22 -26.33
N ILE A 256 -9.58 -9.47 -25.25
CA ILE A 256 -10.87 -8.97 -24.78
C ILE A 256 -11.61 -8.26 -25.93
N ALA A 257 -10.96 -7.38 -26.68
CA ALA A 257 -11.55 -6.71 -27.80
C ALA A 257 -11.92 -7.67 -28.96
N ASN A 258 -11.13 -8.71 -29.20
CA ASN A 258 -11.42 -9.73 -30.21
C ASN A 258 -12.70 -10.50 -29.88
N TYR A 259 -12.94 -10.80 -28.60
CA TYR A 259 -14.17 -11.47 -28.10
C TYR A 259 -15.34 -10.50 -27.90
N GLY A 260 -15.24 -9.25 -28.35
CA GLY A 260 -16.34 -8.25 -28.32
C GLY A 260 -16.43 -7.45 -27.04
N GLY A 261 -15.55 -7.69 -26.05
CA GLY A 261 -15.53 -6.99 -24.78
C GLY A 261 -14.75 -5.69 -24.81
N LYS A 262 -14.80 -4.97 -23.69
CA LYS A 262 -14.02 -3.76 -23.45
C LYS A 262 -13.26 -3.88 -22.12
N TYR A 263 -11.97 -3.58 -22.12
CA TYR A 263 -11.23 -3.44 -20.88
C TYR A 263 -11.63 -2.15 -20.14
N GLU A 264 -11.89 -2.28 -18.84
CA GLU A 264 -12.33 -1.19 -17.99
C GLU A 264 -11.39 -1.03 -16.79
N VAL A 265 -10.75 0.12 -16.68
CA VAL A 265 -9.82 0.43 -15.57
C VAL A 265 -10.58 0.65 -14.26
N ASN A 266 -11.77 1.26 -14.36
CA ASN A 266 -12.63 1.47 -13.20
C ASN A 266 -13.43 0.21 -12.88
N ALA A 267 -12.97 -0.55 -11.90
CA ALA A 267 -13.60 -1.81 -11.50
C ALA A 267 -15.08 -1.65 -11.08
N LYS A 268 -15.49 -0.47 -10.66
CA LYS A 268 -16.91 -0.16 -10.33
C LYS A 268 -17.84 -0.23 -11.53
N GLU A 269 -17.31 -0.12 -12.73
CA GLU A 269 -18.06 -0.22 -13.98
C GLU A 269 -17.96 -1.60 -14.66
N ALA A 270 -17.23 -2.53 -14.07
CA ALA A 270 -17.03 -3.85 -14.65
C ALA A 270 -18.28 -4.72 -14.54
N ASP A 271 -18.48 -5.55 -15.57
CA ASP A 271 -19.43 -6.67 -15.59
C ASP A 271 -18.72 -7.96 -15.16
N ILE A 272 -17.42 -8.07 -15.46
CA ILE A 272 -16.55 -9.19 -15.08
C ILE A 272 -15.31 -8.62 -14.38
N PHE A 273 -15.00 -9.15 -13.21
CA PHE A 273 -13.77 -8.82 -12.48
C PHE A 273 -12.87 -10.06 -12.40
N VAL A 274 -11.66 -9.92 -12.96
CA VAL A 274 -10.66 -10.99 -12.98
C VAL A 274 -9.70 -10.80 -11.80
N LYS A 275 -9.79 -11.70 -10.82
CA LYS A 275 -9.00 -11.66 -9.59
C LYS A 275 -7.70 -12.46 -9.70
N LEU A 276 -6.70 -12.05 -8.94
CA LEU A 276 -5.48 -12.82 -8.73
C LEU A 276 -5.66 -13.76 -7.53
N ASN A 277 -5.36 -15.05 -7.72
CA ASN A 277 -5.26 -16.01 -6.61
C ASN A 277 -3.80 -16.20 -6.14
N ASN A 278 -2.95 -15.19 -6.30
CA ASN A 278 -1.57 -15.29 -5.87
C ASN A 278 -1.50 -15.32 -4.34
N VAL A 279 -1.01 -16.43 -3.80
CA VAL A 279 -0.64 -16.54 -2.40
C VAL A 279 0.78 -15.97 -2.25
N ARG A 280 0.92 -14.93 -1.44
CA ARG A 280 2.24 -14.37 -1.10
C ARG A 280 3.07 -15.40 -0.32
N SER A 281 4.38 -15.21 -0.25
CA SER A 281 5.28 -16.09 0.54
C SER A 281 4.90 -16.22 2.02
N ASN A 282 4.10 -15.30 2.53
CA ASN A 282 3.54 -15.32 3.90
C ASN A 282 2.17 -16.01 4.00
N GLY A 283 1.67 -16.65 2.93
CA GLY A 283 0.38 -17.33 2.90
C GLY A 283 -0.84 -16.45 2.65
N PHE A 284 -0.67 -15.13 2.47
CA PHE A 284 -1.78 -14.22 2.18
C PHE A 284 -2.11 -14.19 0.68
N VAL A 285 -3.40 -14.14 0.37
CA VAL A 285 -3.88 -13.93 -1.00
C VAL A 285 -3.73 -12.45 -1.37
N ASP A 286 -3.30 -12.17 -2.60
CA ASP A 286 -3.24 -10.80 -3.11
C ASP A 286 -4.67 -10.25 -3.33
N TYR A 287 -5.16 -9.51 -2.34
CA TYR A 287 -6.44 -8.81 -2.37
C TYR A 287 -6.19 -7.33 -2.65
N CYS A 288 -6.73 -6.80 -3.72
CA CYS A 288 -6.44 -5.44 -4.17
C CYS A 288 -7.64 -4.49 -4.01
N ASP A 289 -7.35 -3.18 -4.06
CA ASP A 289 -8.37 -2.13 -3.94
C ASP A 289 -9.55 -2.31 -4.89
N ARG A 290 -9.29 -2.71 -6.14
CA ARG A 290 -10.35 -2.98 -7.12
C ARG A 290 -11.21 -4.17 -6.73
N GLU A 291 -10.62 -5.21 -6.15
CA GLU A 291 -11.38 -6.38 -5.68
C GLU A 291 -12.31 -6.02 -4.52
N TYR A 292 -11.80 -5.23 -3.58
CA TYR A 292 -12.60 -4.69 -2.49
C TYR A 292 -13.80 -3.86 -3.01
N GLU A 293 -13.54 -2.95 -3.96
CA GLU A 293 -14.61 -2.14 -4.55
C GLU A 293 -15.69 -2.99 -5.22
N VAL A 294 -15.28 -4.07 -5.89
CA VAL A 294 -16.20 -5.04 -6.52
C VAL A 294 -17.01 -5.81 -5.49
N ASP A 295 -16.37 -6.27 -4.40
CA ASP A 295 -17.07 -6.99 -3.34
C ASP A 295 -18.13 -6.11 -2.65
N CYS A 296 -17.82 -4.86 -2.37
CA CYS A 296 -18.79 -3.89 -1.87
C CYS A 296 -19.99 -3.70 -2.82
N LEU A 297 -19.75 -3.69 -4.13
CA LEU A 297 -20.83 -3.57 -5.12
C LEU A 297 -21.71 -4.81 -5.20
N ILE A 298 -21.11 -6.00 -5.09
CA ILE A 298 -21.84 -7.28 -5.06
C ILE A 298 -22.73 -7.34 -3.81
N GLU A 299 -22.21 -6.92 -2.65
CA GLU A 299 -23.00 -6.82 -1.40
C GLU A 299 -24.17 -5.84 -1.51
N GLN A 300 -24.02 -4.78 -2.32
CA GLN A 300 -25.07 -3.82 -2.64
C GLN A 300 -26.06 -4.32 -3.72
N GLY A 301 -25.91 -5.56 -4.18
CA GLY A 301 -26.80 -6.19 -5.17
C GLY A 301 -26.43 -5.96 -6.63
N LYS A 302 -25.25 -5.40 -6.93
CA LYS A 302 -24.77 -5.29 -8.31
C LYS A 302 -24.32 -6.68 -8.81
N ASN A 303 -24.75 -7.04 -10.00
CA ASN A 303 -24.34 -8.29 -10.63
C ASN A 303 -22.98 -8.10 -11.31
N VAL A 304 -21.89 -8.48 -10.62
CA VAL A 304 -20.53 -8.54 -11.18
C VAL A 304 -20.02 -9.96 -11.06
N GLU A 305 -19.65 -10.55 -12.18
CA GLU A 305 -19.06 -11.88 -12.22
C GLU A 305 -17.59 -11.82 -11.77
N LYS A 306 -17.22 -12.61 -10.76
CA LYS A 306 -15.79 -12.75 -10.35
C LYS A 306 -15.22 -14.02 -10.96
N MET A 307 -14.10 -13.88 -11.66
CA MET A 307 -13.42 -14.99 -12.33
C MET A 307 -11.95 -15.04 -11.90
N ASP A 308 -11.38 -16.24 -11.84
CA ASP A 308 -9.95 -16.44 -11.62
C ASP A 308 -9.13 -16.05 -12.85
N LEU A 309 -7.92 -15.51 -12.63
CA LEU A 309 -7.05 -15.08 -13.74
C LEU A 309 -6.73 -16.24 -14.69
N TYR A 310 -6.38 -17.42 -14.18
CA TYR A 310 -6.00 -18.54 -15.03
C TYR A 310 -7.19 -19.07 -15.83
N GLU A 311 -8.34 -19.12 -15.20
CA GLU A 311 -9.59 -19.46 -15.86
C GLU A 311 -9.91 -18.47 -17.00
N PHE A 312 -9.82 -17.18 -16.71
CA PHE A 312 -10.05 -16.13 -17.69
C PHE A 312 -9.04 -16.19 -18.85
N LEU A 313 -7.76 -16.34 -18.56
CA LEU A 313 -6.71 -16.44 -19.59
C LEU A 313 -6.92 -17.65 -20.50
N SER A 314 -7.34 -18.77 -19.93
CA SER A 314 -7.71 -19.98 -20.70
C SER A 314 -8.91 -19.73 -21.61
N LEU A 315 -9.96 -19.05 -21.11
CA LEU A 315 -11.17 -18.73 -21.90
C LEU A 315 -10.88 -17.82 -23.09
N ILE A 316 -10.00 -16.81 -22.92
CA ILE A 316 -9.62 -15.91 -24.02
C ILE A 316 -8.51 -16.47 -24.91
N GLY A 317 -8.04 -17.70 -24.68
CA GLY A 317 -6.98 -18.34 -25.45
C GLY A 317 -5.64 -17.62 -25.34
N PHE A 318 -5.30 -17.12 -24.16
CA PHE A 318 -4.02 -16.47 -23.94
C PHE A 318 -2.90 -17.51 -23.85
N ASP A 319 -1.90 -17.40 -24.76
CA ASP A 319 -0.74 -18.26 -24.80
C ASP A 319 0.52 -17.45 -24.48
N GLU A 320 1.25 -17.85 -23.43
CA GLU A 320 2.51 -17.21 -23.03
C GLU A 320 3.65 -17.45 -24.02
N ASP A 321 3.67 -18.59 -24.70
CA ASP A 321 4.74 -18.96 -25.64
C ASP A 321 4.65 -18.17 -26.95
N GLU A 322 3.45 -17.76 -27.36
CA GLU A 322 3.23 -16.89 -28.52
C GLU A 322 3.37 -15.38 -28.19
N MET A 323 3.59 -15.05 -26.92
CA MET A 323 3.54 -13.68 -26.40
C MET A 323 4.51 -12.72 -27.09
N GLU A 324 5.74 -13.13 -27.36
CA GLU A 324 6.76 -12.23 -27.94
C GLU A 324 6.45 -11.82 -29.39
N ASN A 325 5.96 -12.75 -30.20
CA ASN A 325 5.60 -12.48 -31.60
C ASN A 325 4.37 -11.57 -31.70
N ASN A 326 3.34 -11.86 -30.92
CA ASN A 326 2.10 -11.08 -30.89
C ASN A 326 2.30 -9.68 -30.30
N TYR A 327 3.13 -9.55 -29.26
CA TYR A 327 3.48 -8.27 -28.65
C TYR A 327 4.17 -7.32 -29.62
N HIS A 328 5.09 -7.83 -30.44
CA HIS A 328 5.79 -7.02 -31.43
C HIS A 328 4.83 -6.39 -32.47
N ASN A 329 3.83 -7.13 -32.88
CA ASN A 329 2.80 -6.65 -33.84
C ASN A 329 1.85 -5.64 -33.19
N VAL A 330 1.43 -5.88 -31.96
CA VAL A 330 0.59 -4.94 -31.18
C VAL A 330 1.34 -3.63 -30.94
N CYS A 331 2.61 -3.69 -30.53
CA CYS A 331 3.43 -2.51 -30.30
C CYS A 331 3.69 -1.69 -31.57
N LYS A 332 3.95 -2.33 -32.72
CA LYS A 332 4.13 -1.61 -34.00
C LYS A 332 2.89 -0.82 -34.38
N THR A 333 1.72 -1.39 -34.21
CA THR A 333 0.43 -0.72 -34.49
C THR A 333 0.23 0.46 -33.56
N MET A 334 0.54 0.30 -32.27
CA MET A 334 0.41 1.33 -31.25
C MET A 334 1.36 2.51 -31.47
N VAL A 335 2.62 2.24 -31.78
CA VAL A 335 3.61 3.29 -32.07
C VAL A 335 3.18 4.12 -33.30
N LYS A 336 2.57 3.50 -34.31
CA LYS A 336 2.02 4.22 -35.47
C LYS A 336 0.85 5.12 -35.08
N LEU A 337 -0.03 4.66 -34.19
CA LEU A 337 -1.18 5.45 -33.70
C LEU A 337 -0.73 6.63 -32.85
N ILE A 338 0.20 6.44 -31.93
CA ILE A 338 0.74 7.51 -31.08
C ILE A 338 1.44 8.58 -31.92
N LYS A 339 2.29 8.19 -32.88
CA LYS A 339 2.95 9.13 -33.80
C LYS A 339 1.96 9.93 -34.66
N LYS A 340 0.81 9.34 -34.99
CA LYS A 340 -0.25 10.02 -35.74
C LYS A 340 -0.96 11.08 -34.90
N ASP A 341 -1.17 10.81 -33.61
CA ASP A 341 -1.87 11.70 -32.70
C ASP A 341 -0.97 12.85 -32.19
N GLU A 342 0.32 12.59 -31.99
CA GLU A 342 1.31 13.62 -31.67
C GLU A 342 1.46 14.63 -32.82
N LYS A 343 1.38 14.17 -34.07
CA LYS A 343 1.35 15.06 -35.23
C LYS A 343 0.08 15.92 -35.35
N ILE A 344 -1.03 15.46 -34.78
CA ILE A 344 -2.30 16.22 -34.75
C ILE A 344 -2.27 17.31 -33.68
N LYS A 345 -1.50 17.13 -32.60
CA LYS A 345 -1.35 18.15 -31.55
C LYS A 345 -0.29 19.22 -31.80
N ILE A 346 0.53 19.05 -32.84
CA ILE A 346 1.57 20.00 -33.25
C ILE A 346 1.08 20.91 -34.44
N LYS A 347 -0.17 20.74 -34.88
CA LYS A 347 -0.87 21.64 -35.78
C LYS A 347 -1.91 22.45 -35.03
#